data_7bf44d03cf170b86d69439ca656ee69f
#
_entry.id   7bf44d03cf170b86d69439ca656ee69f
#
_cell.length_a   1.000
_cell.length_b   1.000
_cell.length_c   1.000
_cell.angle_alpha   90.00
_cell.angle_beta   90.00
_cell.angle_gamma   90.00
#
_symmetry.space_group_name_H-M   'P 1'
#
loop_
_entity.id
_entity.type
_entity.pdbx_description
1 polymer ?
#
loop_
_entity_poly.entity_id
_entity_poly.type
_entity_poly.pdbx_seq_one_letter_code
_entity_poly.pdbx_strand_id
1 'polypeptide(L)'
;FATATLDYGTQVLWPDHCVQGTDGAALHRDLTLAHAQLVIRKGYHRHCDSYSAFVEADRNTPTGLAGYLRERGIERLFAVGLATDFCVAWSALDARQAGFAVAVIEDACRAIDTGGSLAKAWSDMNAAGIQRGISAEF
;
A
#
# COMPACT_ATOMS: atom_id res chain seq x y z
N PHE A 1 -3.53 -12.64 15.64
CA PHE A 1 -3.25 -11.28 16.09
C PHE A 1 -4.41 -10.78 16.96
N ALA A 2 -4.10 -9.95 17.97
CA ALA A 2 -5.12 -9.26 18.74
C ALA A 2 -5.80 -8.17 17.88
N THR A 3 -6.96 -7.69 18.33
CA THR A 3 -7.68 -6.60 17.65
C THR A 3 -8.04 -5.52 18.66
N ALA A 4 -8.21 -4.28 18.18
CA ALA A 4 -8.76 -3.17 18.93
C ALA A 4 -9.95 -2.57 18.18
N THR A 5 -10.93 -2.06 18.92
CA THR A 5 -12.02 -1.28 18.33
C THR A 5 -11.66 0.19 18.37
N LEU A 6 -11.64 0.82 17.22
CA LEU A 6 -11.37 2.23 17.01
C LEU A 6 -12.61 2.92 16.42
N ASP A 7 -12.61 4.23 16.35
CA ASP A 7 -13.75 5.02 15.85
C ASP A 7 -14.15 4.66 14.41
N TYR A 8 -13.20 4.18 13.60
CA TYR A 8 -13.42 3.78 12.21
C TYR A 8 -13.64 2.27 12.03
N GLY A 9 -13.63 1.46 13.09
CA GLY A 9 -13.87 0.01 13.02
C GLY A 9 -12.86 -0.83 13.79
N THR A 10 -12.84 -2.13 13.49
CA THR A 10 -11.92 -3.08 14.11
C THR A 10 -10.57 -3.06 13.42
N GLN A 11 -9.53 -2.81 14.20
CA GLN A 11 -8.14 -2.79 13.75
C GLN A 11 -7.38 -4.03 14.24
N VAL A 12 -6.64 -4.69 13.34
CA VAL A 12 -5.70 -5.74 13.71
C VAL A 12 -4.46 -5.09 14.34
N LEU A 13 -4.03 -5.63 15.48
CA LEU A 13 -2.81 -5.18 16.14
C LEU A 13 -1.64 -6.05 15.68
N TRP A 14 -0.83 -5.49 14.82
CA TRP A 14 0.41 -6.08 14.37
C TRP A 14 1.50 -5.98 15.45
N PRO A 15 2.51 -6.86 15.46
CA PRO A 15 3.71 -6.64 16.27
C PRO A 15 4.34 -5.28 15.97
N ASP A 16 4.99 -4.69 16.97
CA ASP A 16 5.69 -3.41 16.79
C ASP A 16 6.69 -3.49 15.63
N HIS A 17 6.55 -2.63 14.65
CA HIS A 17 7.43 -2.54 13.49
C HIS A 17 7.38 -1.14 12.90
N CYS A 18 8.42 -0.75 12.17
CA CYS A 18 8.51 0.54 11.48
C CYS A 18 8.16 1.74 12.38
N VAL A 19 8.56 1.68 13.66
CA VAL A 19 8.26 2.74 14.64
C VAL A 19 8.91 4.04 14.19
N GLN A 20 8.13 5.10 14.08
CA GLN A 20 8.58 6.41 13.61
C GLN A 20 9.78 6.93 14.43
N GLY A 21 10.77 7.46 13.72
CA GLY A 21 11.98 8.00 14.34
C GLY A 21 13.03 6.94 14.74
N THR A 22 12.81 5.68 14.42
CA THR A 22 13.78 4.60 14.65
C THR A 22 14.38 4.09 13.35
N ASP A 23 15.51 3.39 13.44
CA ASP A 23 16.16 2.72 12.30
C ASP A 23 15.23 1.68 11.63
N GLY A 24 14.32 1.07 12.40
CA GLY A 24 13.32 0.13 11.89
C GLY A 24 12.32 0.75 10.91
N ALA A 25 12.16 2.08 10.91
CA ALA A 25 11.34 2.81 9.96
C ALA A 25 12.14 3.42 8.79
N ALA A 26 13.45 3.19 8.74
CA ALA A 26 14.30 3.64 7.63
C ALA A 26 14.08 2.74 6.40
N LEU A 27 14.38 3.29 5.22
CA LEU A 27 14.47 2.48 4.01
C LEU A 27 15.63 1.49 4.14
N HIS A 28 15.45 0.27 3.63
CA HIS A 28 16.51 -0.73 3.68
C HIS A 28 17.75 -0.21 2.95
N ARG A 29 18.93 -0.38 3.56
CA ARG A 29 20.20 0.17 3.05
C ARG A 29 20.58 -0.28 1.64
N ASP A 30 20.13 -1.47 1.23
CA ASP A 30 20.39 -2.01 -0.10
C ASP A 30 19.36 -1.57 -1.14
N LEU A 31 18.33 -0.79 -0.73
CA LEU A 31 17.33 -0.25 -1.62
C LEU A 31 17.84 1.07 -2.21
N THR A 32 18.25 1.02 -3.47
CA THR A 32 18.72 2.20 -4.21
C THR A 32 17.53 2.89 -4.87
N LEU A 33 17.16 4.08 -4.39
CA LEU A 33 16.06 4.89 -4.91
C LEU A 33 16.58 6.22 -5.49
N ALA A 34 17.60 6.17 -6.32
CA ALA A 34 18.25 7.36 -6.88
C ALA A 34 17.29 8.30 -7.65
N HIS A 35 16.19 7.78 -8.14
CA HIS A 35 15.19 8.53 -8.92
C HIS A 35 13.88 8.79 -8.15
N ALA A 36 13.82 8.50 -6.85
CA ALA A 36 12.63 8.80 -6.07
C ALA A 36 12.38 10.32 -6.03
N GLN A 37 11.22 10.74 -6.49
CA GLN A 37 10.81 12.14 -6.49
C GLN A 37 9.95 12.51 -5.29
N LEU A 38 9.34 11.51 -4.64
CA LEU A 38 8.48 11.69 -3.49
C LEU A 38 8.62 10.51 -2.54
N VAL A 39 8.67 10.78 -1.26
CA VAL A 39 8.51 9.80 -0.19
C VAL A 39 7.32 10.20 0.66
N ILE A 40 6.28 9.37 0.68
CA ILE A 40 5.12 9.56 1.54
C ILE A 40 5.21 8.61 2.72
N ARG A 41 5.06 9.14 3.92
CA ARG A 41 4.96 8.36 5.14
C ARG A 41 3.50 8.18 5.51
N LYS A 42 2.98 6.98 5.27
CA LYS A 42 1.67 6.55 5.76
C LYS A 42 1.75 6.06 7.21
N GLY A 43 0.59 5.91 7.88
CA GLY A 43 0.57 5.55 9.31
C GLY A 43 1.19 6.63 10.19
N TYR A 44 1.08 7.89 9.80
CA TYR A 44 1.66 9.01 10.52
C TYR A 44 0.81 9.42 11.74
N HIS A 45 -0.49 9.22 11.66
CA HIS A 45 -1.43 9.64 12.69
C HIS A 45 -1.57 8.59 13.79
N ARG A 46 -1.38 9.02 15.04
CA ARG A 46 -1.36 8.12 16.21
C ARG A 46 -2.66 7.32 16.40
N HIS A 47 -3.78 7.85 15.96
CA HIS A 47 -5.11 7.27 16.19
C HIS A 47 -5.70 6.60 14.94
N CYS A 48 -4.93 6.49 13.88
CA CYS A 48 -5.37 5.89 12.62
C CYS A 48 -4.25 5.05 12.03
N ASP A 49 -4.53 3.77 11.78
CA ASP A 49 -3.63 2.88 11.06
C ASP A 49 -3.63 3.20 9.57
N SER A 50 -2.72 2.61 8.83
CA SER A 50 -2.61 2.84 7.40
C SER A 50 -2.07 1.63 6.66
N TYR A 51 -2.86 1.11 5.74
CA TYR A 51 -2.40 0.12 4.76
C TYR A 51 -2.14 0.78 3.40
N SER A 52 -3.07 1.60 2.93
CA SER A 52 -2.99 2.25 1.63
C SER A 52 -2.02 3.43 1.62
N ALA A 53 -1.34 3.62 0.49
CA ALA A 53 -0.56 4.82 0.22
C ALA A 53 -1.44 6.02 -0.19
N PHE A 54 -2.75 5.86 -0.34
CA PHE A 54 -3.68 6.89 -0.81
C PHE A 54 -4.56 7.46 0.29
N VAL A 55 -5.12 6.58 1.12
CA VAL A 55 -6.07 6.94 2.18
C VAL A 55 -5.76 6.11 3.42
N GLU A 56 -5.81 6.72 4.59
CA GLU A 56 -5.61 6.04 5.86
C GLU A 56 -6.75 5.04 6.16
N ALA A 57 -6.61 4.21 7.19
CA ALA A 57 -7.58 3.14 7.50
C ALA A 57 -8.98 3.67 7.86
N ASP A 58 -9.11 4.90 8.28
CA ASP A 58 -10.38 5.60 8.52
C ASP A 58 -11.18 5.87 7.23
N ARG A 59 -10.59 5.61 6.06
CA ARG A 59 -11.17 5.83 4.72
C ARG A 59 -11.52 7.28 4.42
N ASN A 60 -11.05 8.22 5.23
CA ASN A 60 -11.37 9.65 5.13
C ASN A 60 -10.13 10.55 5.06
N THR A 61 -9.02 10.15 5.69
CA THR A 61 -7.79 10.94 5.74
C THR A 61 -6.89 10.63 4.53
N PRO A 62 -6.74 11.56 3.55
CA PRO A 62 -5.88 11.33 2.40
C PRO A 62 -4.41 11.54 2.75
N THR A 63 -3.52 10.81 2.09
CA THR A 63 -2.06 11.02 2.19
C THR A 63 -1.53 12.18 1.34
N GLY A 64 -2.32 12.61 0.37
CA GLY A 64 -1.91 13.59 -0.66
C GLY A 64 -1.36 12.97 -1.94
N LEU A 65 -1.10 11.64 -1.97
CA LEU A 65 -0.51 10.98 -3.14
C LEU A 65 -1.35 11.17 -4.42
N ALA A 66 -2.67 11.01 -4.34
CA ALA A 66 -3.53 11.14 -5.50
C ALA A 66 -3.45 12.53 -6.15
N GLY A 67 -3.40 13.59 -5.34
CA GLY A 67 -3.21 14.97 -5.80
C GLY A 67 -1.88 15.16 -6.51
N TYR A 68 -0.80 14.73 -5.87
CA TYR A 68 0.54 14.78 -6.44
C TYR A 68 0.62 14.08 -7.80
N LEU A 69 0.09 12.86 -7.91
CA LEU A 69 0.12 12.09 -9.15
C LEU A 69 -0.67 12.78 -10.28
N ARG A 70 -1.84 13.32 -9.97
CA ARG A 70 -2.68 14.07 -10.93
C ARG A 70 -1.99 15.33 -11.43
N GLU A 71 -1.40 16.10 -10.54
CA GLU A 71 -0.65 17.32 -10.90
C GLU A 71 0.54 17.03 -11.81
N ARG A 72 1.11 15.83 -11.72
CA ARG A 72 2.19 15.36 -12.57
C ARG A 72 1.72 14.70 -13.87
N GLY A 73 0.41 14.62 -14.10
CA GLY A 73 -0.16 13.98 -15.29
C GLY A 73 0.07 12.47 -15.35
N ILE A 74 0.26 11.82 -14.19
CA ILE A 74 0.48 10.37 -14.13
C ILE A 74 -0.88 9.68 -14.24
N GLU A 75 -1.01 8.75 -15.18
CA GLU A 75 -2.24 8.01 -15.46
C GLU A 75 -2.12 6.53 -15.11
N ARG A 76 -0.91 5.98 -15.07
CA ARG A 76 -0.65 4.57 -14.82
C ARG A 76 0.38 4.39 -13.71
N LEU A 77 0.11 3.41 -12.84
CA LEU A 77 0.95 3.07 -11.69
C LEU A 77 1.38 1.62 -11.74
N PHE A 78 2.63 1.39 -11.33
CA PHE A 78 3.17 0.06 -11.08
C PHE A 78 3.42 -0.06 -9.58
N ALA A 79 2.72 -0.98 -8.92
CA ALA A 79 2.85 -1.20 -7.49
C ALA A 79 3.77 -2.39 -7.21
N VAL A 80 4.71 -2.20 -6.29
CA VAL A 80 5.66 -3.21 -5.81
C VAL A 80 5.81 -3.09 -4.30
N GLY A 81 6.38 -4.10 -3.66
CA GLY A 81 6.77 -4.03 -2.24
C GLY A 81 5.99 -4.97 -1.33
N LEU A 82 5.72 -4.52 -0.11
CA LEU A 82 5.19 -5.32 1.00
C LEU A 82 3.98 -4.65 1.66
N ALA A 83 3.06 -5.46 2.16
CA ALA A 83 2.82 -6.85 1.78
C ALA A 83 1.80 -6.89 0.66
N THR A 84 1.92 -7.87 -0.25
CA THR A 84 1.04 -8.00 -1.42
C THR A 84 -0.43 -7.95 -1.04
N ASP A 85 -0.80 -8.69 -0.01
CA ASP A 85 -2.18 -8.89 0.47
C ASP A 85 -2.69 -7.81 1.43
N PHE A 86 -1.84 -6.86 1.81
CA PHE A 86 -2.19 -5.72 2.66
C PHE A 86 -1.85 -4.39 1.97
N CYS A 87 -0.72 -3.79 2.29
CA CYS A 87 -0.40 -2.43 1.84
C CYS A 87 -0.38 -2.29 0.31
N VAL A 88 0.12 -3.29 -0.42
CA VAL A 88 0.14 -3.26 -1.90
C VAL A 88 -1.29 -3.36 -2.45
N ALA A 89 -2.07 -4.35 -2.00
CA ALA A 89 -3.46 -4.51 -2.47
C ALA A 89 -4.33 -3.30 -2.14
N TRP A 90 -4.26 -2.79 -0.90
CA TRP A 90 -5.05 -1.62 -0.51
C TRP A 90 -4.66 -0.38 -1.32
N SER A 91 -3.36 -0.16 -1.53
CA SER A 91 -2.88 0.96 -2.36
C SER A 91 -3.32 0.81 -3.82
N ALA A 92 -3.24 -0.38 -4.38
CA ALA A 92 -3.65 -0.65 -5.75
C ALA A 92 -5.16 -0.45 -5.96
N LEU A 93 -5.99 -0.93 -5.01
CA LEU A 93 -7.44 -0.75 -5.04
C LEU A 93 -7.83 0.73 -4.94
N ASP A 94 -7.22 1.46 -4.00
CA ASP A 94 -7.47 2.89 -3.85
C ASP A 94 -6.98 3.71 -5.06
N ALA A 95 -5.86 3.33 -5.65
CA ALA A 95 -5.40 3.93 -6.90
C ALA A 95 -6.42 3.74 -8.04
N ARG A 96 -6.99 2.54 -8.18
CA ARG A 96 -8.07 2.27 -9.14
C ARG A 96 -9.30 3.11 -8.86
N GLN A 97 -9.71 3.19 -7.60
CA GLN A 97 -10.85 4.02 -7.18
C GLN A 97 -10.58 5.51 -7.47
N ALA A 98 -9.33 5.97 -7.34
CA ALA A 98 -8.92 7.33 -7.68
C ALA A 98 -8.79 7.59 -9.20
N GLY A 99 -9.01 6.58 -10.06
CA GLY A 99 -9.06 6.70 -11.52
C GLY A 99 -7.76 6.32 -12.25
N PHE A 100 -6.73 5.84 -11.55
CA PHE A 100 -5.48 5.42 -12.19
C PHE A 100 -5.57 4.03 -12.81
N ALA A 101 -4.88 3.79 -13.92
CA ALA A 101 -4.56 2.44 -14.36
C ALA A 101 -3.49 1.85 -13.44
N VAL A 102 -3.65 0.58 -13.03
CA VAL A 102 -2.73 -0.03 -12.05
C VAL A 102 -2.30 -1.41 -12.50
N ALA A 103 -1.01 -1.69 -12.37
CA ALA A 103 -0.43 -3.01 -12.43
C ALA A 103 0.32 -3.32 -11.14
N VAL A 104 0.19 -4.54 -10.62
CA VAL A 104 1.00 -5.05 -9.50
C VAL A 104 2.04 -6.02 -10.08
N ILE A 105 3.31 -5.76 -9.78
CA ILE A 105 4.44 -6.55 -10.23
C ILE A 105 4.69 -7.66 -9.20
N GLU A 106 4.19 -8.85 -9.47
CA GLU A 106 4.12 -9.94 -8.50
C GLU A 106 5.49 -10.39 -7.99
N ASP A 107 6.45 -10.57 -8.89
CA ASP A 107 7.80 -11.02 -8.53
C ASP A 107 8.60 -9.98 -7.73
N ALA A 108 8.18 -8.71 -7.76
CA ALA A 108 8.68 -7.63 -6.92
C ALA A 108 7.86 -7.39 -5.64
N CYS A 109 6.96 -8.31 -5.29
CA CYS A 109 6.15 -8.27 -4.07
C CYS A 109 6.36 -9.52 -3.23
N ARG A 110 6.03 -9.43 -1.92
CA ARG A 110 5.92 -10.60 -1.03
C ARG A 110 4.70 -10.43 -0.13
N ALA A 111 3.99 -11.54 0.10
CA ALA A 111 2.80 -11.59 0.92
C ALA A 111 3.09 -12.06 2.35
N ILE A 112 2.14 -11.81 3.24
CA ILE A 112 2.07 -12.41 4.58
C ILE A 112 1.29 -13.73 4.52
N ASP A 113 0.21 -13.73 3.72
CA ASP A 113 -0.71 -14.85 3.48
C ASP A 113 -1.25 -15.50 4.76
N THR A 114 -1.94 -14.71 5.54
CA THR A 114 -2.61 -15.19 6.75
C THR A 114 -4.08 -15.47 6.47
N GLY A 115 -4.52 -16.72 6.70
CA GLY A 115 -5.91 -17.12 6.51
C GLY A 115 -6.44 -16.96 5.08
N GLY A 116 -5.60 -17.09 4.07
CA GLY A 116 -5.98 -16.97 2.65
C GLY A 116 -6.07 -15.51 2.17
N SER A 117 -5.48 -14.56 2.90
CA SER A 117 -5.49 -13.13 2.55
C SER A 117 -4.90 -12.85 1.18
N LEU A 118 -3.87 -13.60 0.75
CA LEU A 118 -3.27 -13.43 -0.57
C LEU A 118 -4.23 -13.77 -1.71
N ALA A 119 -4.90 -14.92 -1.61
CA ALA A 119 -5.88 -15.34 -2.62
C ALA A 119 -7.04 -14.34 -2.71
N LYS A 120 -7.53 -13.86 -1.55
CA LYS A 120 -8.56 -12.82 -1.49
C LYS A 120 -8.09 -11.52 -2.14
N ALA A 121 -6.89 -11.04 -1.79
CA ALA A 121 -6.35 -9.80 -2.34
C ALA A 121 -6.22 -9.85 -3.87
N TRP A 122 -5.73 -10.96 -4.43
CA TRP A 122 -5.68 -11.13 -5.88
C TRP A 122 -7.07 -11.18 -6.52
N SER A 123 -8.03 -11.81 -5.88
CA SER A 123 -9.43 -11.81 -6.36
C SER A 123 -10.01 -10.40 -6.41
N ASP A 124 -9.83 -9.62 -5.33
CA ASP A 124 -10.34 -8.25 -5.23
C ASP A 124 -9.67 -7.33 -6.25
N MET A 125 -8.35 -7.41 -6.39
CA MET A 125 -7.59 -6.64 -7.37
C MET A 125 -8.00 -6.97 -8.82
N ASN A 126 -8.17 -8.25 -9.14
CA ASN A 126 -8.64 -8.67 -10.44
C ASN A 126 -10.06 -8.15 -10.75
N ALA A 127 -10.97 -8.23 -9.79
CA ALA A 127 -12.33 -7.69 -9.91
C ALA A 127 -12.34 -6.17 -10.15
N ALA A 128 -11.36 -5.45 -9.59
CA ALA A 128 -11.16 -4.02 -9.82
C ALA A 128 -10.44 -3.69 -11.14
N GLY A 129 -10.07 -4.68 -11.95
CA GLY A 129 -9.36 -4.49 -13.20
C GLY A 129 -7.89 -4.09 -13.04
N ILE A 130 -7.26 -4.49 -11.93
CA ILE A 130 -5.83 -4.30 -11.71
C ILE A 130 -5.07 -5.43 -12.43
N GLN A 131 -4.08 -5.03 -13.22
CA GLN A 131 -3.24 -5.98 -13.96
C GLN A 131 -2.28 -6.68 -12.98
N ARG A 132 -2.18 -8.01 -13.07
CA ARG A 132 -1.15 -8.81 -12.43
C ARG A 132 -0.11 -9.17 -13.48
N GLY A 133 1.17 -8.96 -13.18
CA GLY A 133 2.25 -9.31 -14.11
C GLY A 133 3.58 -9.47 -13.37
N ILE A 134 4.59 -9.87 -14.10
CA ILE A 134 5.97 -9.99 -13.61
C ILE A 134 6.85 -8.91 -14.24
N SER A 135 7.99 -8.62 -13.61
CA SER A 135 8.89 -7.54 -14.05
C SER A 135 9.36 -7.64 -15.50
N ALA A 136 9.42 -8.86 -16.07
CA ALA A 136 9.81 -9.10 -17.45
C ALA A 136 8.73 -8.71 -18.49
N GLU A 137 7.50 -8.39 -18.07
CA GLU A 137 6.38 -8.03 -18.94
C GLU A 137 6.21 -6.52 -19.13
N PHE A 138 6.97 -5.73 -18.41
CA PHE A 138 6.92 -4.27 -18.38
C PHE A 138 8.29 -3.66 -18.64
#